data_3e25269770a75958ed27351330912560
#
_entry.id   3e25269770a75958ed27351330912560
#
_cell.length_a   1.000
_cell.length_b   1.000
_cell.length_c   1.000
_cell.angle_alpha   90.00
_cell.angle_beta   90.00
_cell.angle_gamma   90.00
#
_symmetry.space_group_name_H-M   'P 1'
#
loop_
_entity.id
_entity.type
_entity.pdbx_description
1 polymer ?
#
loop_
_entity_poly.entity_id
_entity_poly.type
_entity_poly.pdbx_seq_one_letter_code
_entity_poly.pdbx_strand_id
1 'polypeptide(L)'
;MLATIYGRAFKVLMKKPFKLWGISLLAIFLSGVLSGLCGFAIPVLGISVSLLISTAMTMIFLKGYRGEDVNTTQLFVCFKDWNTIKRVVLGLGWMYLWIFVWALIPIVGPFIALVRVYEYRLTPYILVLEPEVAITDAIKISAQKTKGYKLQMWLADFVYIIVCFVVGLVLGLLSAIPYLGILFALVLFVFILAVAALGSLFVGLVQAAFYEEINGTAVSFCSNCGSKLTSAVNVCPNCGKPVK
;
A
#
# COMPACT_ATOMS: atom_id res chain seq x y z
N MET A 1 -3.99 -17.74 -5.04
CA MET A 1 -4.33 -16.44 -4.43
C MET A 1 -3.22 -15.40 -4.60
N LEU A 2 -1.99 -15.56 -4.06
CA LEU A 2 -0.92 -14.54 -4.19
C LEU A 2 -0.61 -14.20 -5.65
N ALA A 3 -0.40 -15.18 -6.52
CA ALA A 3 -0.16 -14.95 -7.95
C ALA A 3 -1.29 -14.17 -8.63
N THR A 4 -2.52 -14.41 -8.21
CA THR A 4 -3.70 -13.70 -8.72
C THR A 4 -3.72 -12.23 -8.26
N ILE A 5 -3.38 -11.98 -7.00
CA ILE A 5 -3.30 -10.64 -6.41
C ILE A 5 -2.19 -9.84 -7.10
N TYR A 6 -1.00 -10.41 -7.23
CA TYR A 6 0.12 -9.78 -7.94
C TYR A 6 -0.19 -9.51 -9.41
N GLY A 7 -0.79 -10.49 -10.10
CA GLY A 7 -1.19 -10.32 -11.50
C GLY A 7 -2.22 -9.20 -11.69
N ARG A 8 -3.17 -9.06 -10.76
CA ARG A 8 -4.16 -7.97 -10.78
C ARG A 8 -3.49 -6.61 -10.50
N ALA A 9 -2.66 -6.52 -9.46
CA ALA A 9 -1.94 -5.29 -9.14
C ALA A 9 -1.05 -4.82 -10.31
N PHE A 10 -0.34 -5.74 -10.93
CA PHE A 10 0.49 -5.47 -12.10
C PHE A 10 -0.31 -5.01 -13.31
N LYS A 11 -1.46 -5.63 -13.59
CA LYS A 11 -2.36 -5.20 -14.69
C LYS A 11 -2.88 -3.78 -14.46
N VAL A 12 -3.23 -3.42 -13.22
CA VAL A 12 -3.67 -2.07 -12.88
C VAL A 12 -2.54 -1.07 -13.06
N LEU A 13 -1.33 -1.43 -12.61
CA LEU A 13 -0.13 -0.61 -12.78
C LEU A 13 0.15 -0.32 -14.25
N MET A 14 0.05 -1.32 -15.13
CA MET A 14 0.32 -1.18 -16.56
C MET A 14 -0.77 -0.44 -17.33
N LYS A 15 -1.98 -0.33 -16.79
CA LYS A 15 -3.11 0.35 -17.47
C LYS A 15 -2.99 1.89 -17.44
N LYS A 16 -2.55 2.48 -16.32
CA LYS A 16 -2.34 3.93 -16.19
C LYS A 16 -1.06 4.22 -15.36
N PRO A 17 0.12 3.76 -15.79
CA PRO A 17 1.30 3.77 -14.96
C PRO A 17 1.75 5.20 -14.61
N PHE A 18 1.78 6.10 -15.58
CA PHE A 18 2.29 7.46 -15.41
C PHE A 18 1.45 8.30 -14.44
N LYS A 19 0.12 8.14 -14.44
CA LYS A 19 -0.76 8.93 -13.57
C LYS A 19 -0.63 8.52 -12.10
N LEU A 20 -0.70 7.20 -11.81
CA LEU A 20 -0.51 6.68 -10.46
C LEU A 20 0.92 6.90 -9.96
N TRP A 21 1.88 6.70 -10.83
CA TRP A 21 3.30 6.92 -10.53
C TRP A 21 3.58 8.39 -10.19
N GLY A 22 3.11 9.34 -11.02
CA GLY A 22 3.27 10.77 -10.77
C GLY A 22 2.65 11.21 -9.45
N ILE A 23 1.45 10.71 -9.11
CA ILE A 23 0.79 11.01 -7.83
C ILE A 23 1.59 10.41 -6.65
N SER A 24 2.11 9.19 -6.81
CA SER A 24 2.92 8.54 -5.77
C SER A 24 4.23 9.30 -5.51
N LEU A 25 4.94 9.72 -6.56
CA LEU A 25 6.14 10.53 -6.42
C LEU A 25 5.84 11.89 -5.76
N LEU A 26 4.77 12.55 -6.20
CA LEU A 26 4.34 13.81 -5.60
C LEU A 26 4.00 13.62 -4.11
N ALA A 27 3.34 12.53 -3.74
CA ALA A 27 3.02 12.24 -2.35
C ALA A 27 4.27 12.01 -1.49
N ILE A 28 5.25 11.26 -2.01
CA ILE A 28 6.53 11.03 -1.32
C ILE A 28 7.27 12.36 -1.11
N PHE A 29 7.37 13.17 -2.17
CA PHE A 29 8.02 14.48 -2.11
C PHE A 29 7.29 15.41 -1.12
N LEU A 30 5.98 15.53 -1.23
CA LEU A 30 5.16 16.39 -0.39
C LEU A 30 5.21 15.94 1.08
N SER A 31 5.12 14.63 1.34
CA SER A 31 5.26 14.07 2.66
C SER A 31 6.64 14.38 3.24
N GLY A 32 7.72 14.20 2.49
CA GLY A 32 9.08 14.50 2.94
C GLY A 32 9.28 15.99 3.26
N VAL A 33 8.86 16.88 2.38
CA VAL A 33 9.00 18.33 2.57
C VAL A 33 8.13 18.82 3.74
N LEU A 34 6.83 18.51 3.73
CA LEU A 34 5.91 18.97 4.77
C LEU A 34 6.26 18.37 6.15
N SER A 35 6.59 17.08 6.21
CA SER A 35 6.99 16.46 7.49
C SER A 35 8.32 17.01 7.98
N GLY A 36 9.27 17.29 7.08
CA GLY A 36 10.54 17.90 7.44
C GLY A 36 10.38 19.32 7.97
N LEU A 37 9.64 20.17 7.27
CA LEU A 37 9.36 21.55 7.69
C LEU A 37 8.55 21.61 9.00
N CYS A 38 7.46 20.86 9.09
CA CYS A 38 6.62 20.81 10.28
C CYS A 38 7.33 20.09 11.44
N GLY A 39 8.08 19.04 11.15
CA GLY A 39 8.78 18.24 12.16
C GLY A 39 9.93 18.98 12.84
N PHE A 40 10.56 19.95 12.16
CA PHE A 40 11.57 20.81 12.76
C PHE A 40 10.97 21.76 13.81
N ALA A 41 9.79 22.32 13.52
CA ALA A 41 9.12 23.25 14.41
C ALA A 41 8.32 22.54 15.51
N ILE A 42 7.51 21.53 15.14
CA ILE A 42 6.64 20.77 16.05
C ILE A 42 6.57 19.31 15.57
N PRO A 43 7.29 18.38 16.21
CA PRO A 43 7.37 16.98 15.75
C PRO A 43 6.01 16.29 15.58
N VAL A 44 5.05 16.61 16.46
CA VAL A 44 3.68 16.02 16.38
C VAL A 44 2.96 16.43 15.10
N LEU A 45 3.15 17.66 14.61
CA LEU A 45 2.56 18.09 13.34
C LEU A 45 3.17 17.35 12.15
N GLY A 46 4.49 17.17 12.13
CA GLY A 46 5.17 16.42 11.07
C GLY A 46 4.65 14.98 10.96
N ILE A 47 4.52 14.29 12.11
CA ILE A 47 3.95 12.94 12.16
C ILE A 47 2.51 12.94 11.68
N SER A 48 1.68 13.88 12.14
CA SER A 48 0.26 13.97 11.77
C SER A 48 0.07 14.16 10.25
N VAL A 49 0.87 15.04 9.64
CA VAL A 49 0.85 15.28 8.19
C VAL A 49 1.26 14.01 7.43
N SER A 50 2.31 13.32 7.87
CA SER A 50 2.72 12.05 7.26
C SER A 50 1.62 10.99 7.31
N LEU A 51 0.92 10.86 8.44
CA LEU A 51 -0.19 9.92 8.60
C LEU A 51 -1.35 10.24 7.66
N LEU A 52 -1.70 11.52 7.52
CA LEU A 52 -2.76 11.96 6.61
C LEU A 52 -2.42 11.70 5.15
N ILE A 53 -1.21 12.04 4.70
CA ILE A 53 -0.76 11.78 3.33
C ILE A 53 -0.70 10.28 3.05
N SER A 54 -0.15 9.48 3.96
CA SER A 54 -0.08 8.01 3.79
C SER A 54 -1.47 7.39 3.68
N THR A 55 -2.44 7.87 4.48
CA THR A 55 -3.84 7.42 4.41
C THR A 55 -4.49 7.86 3.09
N ALA A 56 -4.27 9.08 2.64
CA ALA A 56 -4.77 9.55 1.35
C ALA A 56 -4.20 8.69 0.21
N MET A 57 -2.92 8.30 0.28
CA MET A 57 -2.33 7.39 -0.70
C MET A 57 -2.97 6.00 -0.70
N THR A 58 -3.31 5.43 0.46
CA THR A 58 -4.05 4.16 0.50
C THR A 58 -5.41 4.25 -0.18
N MET A 59 -6.12 5.39 -0.05
CA MET A 59 -7.38 5.63 -0.76
C MET A 59 -7.17 5.78 -2.27
N ILE A 60 -6.10 6.44 -2.70
CA ILE A 60 -5.75 6.60 -4.11
C ILE A 60 -5.43 5.24 -4.74
N PHE A 61 -4.67 4.39 -4.05
CA PHE A 61 -4.38 3.03 -4.52
C PHE A 61 -5.65 2.17 -4.63
N LEU A 62 -6.57 2.29 -3.68
CA LEU A 62 -7.84 1.60 -3.72
C LEU A 62 -8.70 2.05 -4.92
N LYS A 63 -8.82 3.35 -5.15
CA LYS A 63 -9.52 3.90 -6.32
C LYS A 63 -8.86 3.49 -7.63
N GLY A 64 -7.52 3.56 -7.69
CA GLY A 64 -6.76 3.11 -8.84
C GLY A 64 -6.99 1.60 -9.13
N TYR A 65 -7.01 0.78 -8.07
CA TYR A 65 -7.31 -0.64 -8.18
C TYR A 65 -8.74 -0.89 -8.69
N ARG A 66 -9.70 -0.10 -8.24
CA ARG A 66 -11.09 -0.13 -8.72
C ARG A 66 -11.25 0.39 -10.15
N GLY A 67 -10.20 0.98 -10.74
CA GLY A 67 -10.23 1.56 -12.08
C GLY A 67 -10.92 2.91 -12.15
N GLU A 68 -11.14 3.55 -11.01
CA GLU A 68 -11.67 4.90 -10.90
C GLU A 68 -10.62 5.94 -11.33
N ASP A 69 -11.07 7.13 -11.74
CA ASP A 69 -10.16 8.22 -12.07
C ASP A 69 -9.51 8.79 -10.80
N VAL A 70 -8.19 8.90 -10.85
CA VAL A 70 -7.37 9.38 -9.73
C VAL A 70 -6.80 10.76 -10.09
N ASN A 71 -6.93 11.71 -9.18
CA ASN A 71 -6.41 13.07 -9.33
C ASN A 71 -5.51 13.44 -8.15
N THR A 72 -4.56 14.36 -8.38
CA THR A 72 -3.66 14.90 -7.35
C THR A 72 -4.39 15.56 -6.21
N THR A 73 -5.58 16.16 -6.46
CA THR A 73 -6.43 16.74 -5.42
C THR A 73 -6.90 15.74 -4.37
N GLN A 74 -6.89 14.45 -4.69
CA GLN A 74 -7.28 13.38 -3.76
C GLN A 74 -6.23 13.13 -2.67
N LEU A 75 -4.99 13.60 -2.84
CA LEU A 75 -3.98 13.60 -1.78
C LEU A 75 -4.41 14.43 -0.56
N PHE A 76 -5.26 15.43 -0.80
CA PHE A 76 -5.74 16.32 0.25
C PHE A 76 -7.12 15.92 0.76
N VAL A 77 -7.66 14.76 0.38
CA VAL A 77 -9.00 14.32 0.80
C VAL A 77 -9.12 14.21 2.31
N CYS A 78 -8.07 13.75 2.99
CA CYS A 78 -8.04 13.62 4.44
C CYS A 78 -7.89 14.96 5.17
N PHE A 79 -7.57 16.05 4.46
CA PHE A 79 -7.43 17.40 5.04
C PHE A 79 -8.69 18.26 4.91
N LYS A 80 -9.73 17.79 4.21
CA LYS A 80 -10.93 18.58 3.91
C LYS A 80 -11.82 18.81 5.14
N ASP A 81 -11.85 17.84 6.03
CA ASP A 81 -12.75 17.85 7.18
C ASP A 81 -11.97 17.62 8.47
N TRP A 82 -12.22 18.47 9.47
CA TRP A 82 -11.57 18.39 10.78
C TRP A 82 -11.87 17.09 11.51
N ASN A 83 -13.05 16.51 11.32
CA ASN A 83 -13.40 15.21 11.90
C ASN A 83 -12.57 14.08 11.29
N THR A 84 -12.38 14.10 9.98
CA THR A 84 -11.51 13.13 9.28
C THR A 84 -10.05 13.25 9.73
N ILE A 85 -9.54 14.47 9.88
CA ILE A 85 -8.18 14.71 10.42
C ILE A 85 -8.04 14.08 11.79
N LYS A 86 -8.96 14.40 12.72
CA LYS A 86 -8.93 13.82 14.08
C LYS A 86 -8.99 12.28 14.04
N ARG A 87 -9.91 11.72 13.27
CA ARG A 87 -10.10 10.27 13.16
C ARG A 87 -8.85 9.57 12.67
N VAL A 88 -8.24 10.06 11.61
CA VAL A 88 -7.04 9.46 11.01
C VAL A 88 -5.85 9.61 11.96
N VAL A 89 -5.59 10.80 12.46
CA VAL A 89 -4.43 11.07 13.33
C VAL A 89 -4.54 10.31 14.65
N LEU A 90 -5.70 10.38 15.32
CA LEU A 90 -5.89 9.68 16.59
C LEU A 90 -5.98 8.16 16.39
N GLY A 91 -6.64 7.69 15.33
CA GLY A 91 -6.80 6.26 15.07
C GLY A 91 -5.49 5.58 14.71
N LEU A 92 -4.71 6.18 13.81
CA LEU A 92 -3.38 5.66 13.48
C LEU A 92 -2.38 5.87 14.62
N GLY A 93 -2.45 7.00 15.32
CA GLY A 93 -1.66 7.24 16.53
C GLY A 93 -1.90 6.17 17.59
N TRP A 94 -3.18 5.83 17.83
CA TRP A 94 -3.57 4.75 18.74
C TRP A 94 -3.07 3.40 18.26
N MET A 95 -3.17 3.11 16.97
CA MET A 95 -2.64 1.90 16.37
C MET A 95 -1.12 1.76 16.57
N TYR A 96 -0.36 2.80 16.25
CA TYR A 96 1.11 2.79 16.40
C TYR A 96 1.54 2.73 17.87
N LEU A 97 0.77 3.37 18.78
CA LEU A 97 1.01 3.27 20.22
C LEU A 97 0.93 1.79 20.68
N TRP A 98 -0.11 1.07 20.26
CA TRP A 98 -0.23 -0.35 20.61
C TRP A 98 0.87 -1.21 20.00
N ILE A 99 1.24 -0.98 18.73
CA ILE A 99 2.38 -1.69 18.12
C ILE A 99 3.66 -1.43 18.90
N PHE A 100 3.90 -0.18 19.30
CA PHE A 100 5.05 0.21 20.09
C PHE A 100 5.06 -0.46 21.48
N VAL A 101 3.94 -0.46 22.19
CA VAL A 101 3.80 -1.14 23.49
C VAL A 101 4.14 -2.63 23.38
N TRP A 102 3.65 -3.30 22.36
CA TRP A 102 4.00 -4.70 22.11
C TRP A 102 5.48 -4.88 21.80
N ALA A 103 6.09 -3.97 21.05
CA ALA A 103 7.50 -4.02 20.69
C ALA A 103 8.46 -3.86 21.90
N LEU A 104 7.98 -3.25 22.99
CA LEU A 104 8.78 -3.06 24.22
C LEU A 104 9.05 -4.36 24.99
N ILE A 105 8.31 -5.43 24.73
CA ILE A 105 8.54 -6.71 25.40
C ILE A 105 9.85 -7.31 24.87
N PRO A 106 10.86 -7.57 25.74
CA PRO A 106 12.14 -8.09 25.30
C PRO A 106 11.98 -9.44 24.58
N ILE A 107 12.77 -9.66 23.51
CA ILE A 107 12.90 -10.90 22.71
C ILE A 107 11.62 -11.25 21.93
N VAL A 108 10.47 -11.36 22.57
CA VAL A 108 9.20 -11.80 21.95
C VAL A 108 8.43 -10.63 21.34
N GLY A 109 8.62 -9.43 21.87
CA GLY A 109 7.88 -8.22 21.46
C GLY A 109 7.97 -7.88 19.99
N PRO A 110 9.15 -7.88 19.34
CA PRO A 110 9.26 -7.61 17.91
C PRO A 110 8.46 -8.58 17.03
N PHE A 111 8.39 -9.86 17.42
CA PHE A 111 7.58 -10.87 16.69
C PHE A 111 6.09 -10.60 16.87
N ILE A 112 5.65 -10.27 18.09
CA ILE A 112 4.25 -9.90 18.34
C ILE A 112 3.91 -8.62 17.59
N ALA A 113 4.75 -7.60 17.65
CA ALA A 113 4.56 -6.34 16.94
C ALA A 113 4.43 -6.56 15.43
N LEU A 114 5.27 -7.44 14.85
CA LEU A 114 5.19 -7.82 13.44
C LEU A 114 3.81 -8.40 13.09
N VAL A 115 3.31 -9.33 13.89
CA VAL A 115 1.95 -9.90 13.68
C VAL A 115 0.89 -8.81 13.78
N ARG A 116 1.00 -7.90 14.76
CA ARG A 116 0.06 -6.78 14.95
C ARG A 116 0.06 -5.80 13.79
N VAL A 117 1.20 -5.54 13.15
CA VAL A 117 1.28 -4.71 11.94
C VAL A 117 0.37 -5.27 10.85
N TYR A 118 0.35 -6.59 10.64
CA TYR A 118 -0.53 -7.23 9.65
C TYR A 118 -1.98 -7.28 10.11
N GLU A 119 -2.25 -7.43 11.40
CA GLU A 119 -3.61 -7.36 11.95
C GLU A 119 -4.25 -5.98 11.73
N TYR A 120 -3.48 -4.92 11.88
CA TYR A 120 -3.98 -3.54 11.83
C TYR A 120 -3.86 -2.90 10.45
N ARG A 121 -3.45 -3.67 9.43
CA ARG A 121 -3.15 -3.16 8.09
C ARG A 121 -4.35 -2.54 7.38
N LEU A 122 -5.57 -2.96 7.72
CA LEU A 122 -6.80 -2.41 7.14
C LEU A 122 -7.34 -1.19 7.90
N THR A 123 -6.75 -0.84 9.04
CA THR A 123 -7.21 0.29 9.87
C THR A 123 -7.33 1.62 9.09
N PRO A 124 -6.36 2.04 8.23
CA PRO A 124 -6.50 3.28 7.47
C PRO A 124 -7.74 3.31 6.58
N TYR A 125 -8.10 2.17 5.97
CA TYR A 125 -9.29 2.05 5.14
C TYR A 125 -10.57 2.20 5.98
N ILE A 126 -10.66 1.54 7.12
CA ILE A 126 -11.82 1.57 8.01
C ILE A 126 -12.04 2.98 8.55
N LEU A 127 -10.98 3.66 8.98
CA LEU A 127 -11.06 5.04 9.52
C LEU A 127 -11.65 6.04 8.53
N VAL A 128 -11.41 5.86 7.23
CA VAL A 128 -11.88 6.79 6.18
C VAL A 128 -13.21 6.34 5.57
N LEU A 129 -13.38 5.03 5.33
CA LEU A 129 -14.55 4.50 4.60
C LEU A 129 -15.73 4.19 5.52
N GLU A 130 -15.49 3.96 6.81
CA GLU A 130 -16.51 3.61 7.80
C GLU A 130 -16.55 4.68 8.91
N PRO A 131 -17.06 5.91 8.65
CA PRO A 131 -17.01 7.03 9.61
C PRO A 131 -17.81 6.77 10.87
N GLU A 132 -18.81 5.89 10.85
CA GLU A 132 -19.66 5.51 11.99
C GLU A 132 -18.92 4.65 13.01
N VAL A 133 -17.82 3.98 12.61
CA VAL A 133 -17.04 3.11 13.49
C VAL A 133 -16.22 3.95 14.48
N ALA A 134 -16.27 3.61 15.76
CA ALA A 134 -15.43 4.27 16.75
C ALA A 134 -13.93 4.07 16.45
N ILE A 135 -13.13 5.10 16.74
CA ILE A 135 -11.69 5.13 16.41
C ILE A 135 -10.95 3.91 17.01
N THR A 136 -11.28 3.56 18.26
CA THR A 136 -10.68 2.41 18.97
C THR A 136 -11.13 1.06 18.42
N ASP A 137 -12.34 0.98 17.86
CA ASP A 137 -12.88 -0.26 17.32
C ASP A 137 -12.40 -0.53 15.90
N ALA A 138 -11.96 0.48 15.17
CA ALA A 138 -11.35 0.32 13.84
C ALA A 138 -10.18 -0.70 13.85
N ILE A 139 -9.36 -0.69 14.91
CA ILE A 139 -8.26 -1.65 15.09
C ILE A 139 -8.79 -3.07 15.30
N LYS A 140 -9.82 -3.23 16.13
CA LYS A 140 -10.43 -4.54 16.41
C LYS A 140 -11.07 -5.12 15.16
N ILE A 141 -11.79 -4.30 14.40
CA ILE A 141 -12.43 -4.69 13.14
C ILE A 141 -11.36 -5.08 12.12
N SER A 142 -10.28 -4.30 12.00
CA SER A 142 -9.14 -4.65 11.16
C SER A 142 -8.56 -6.01 11.53
N ALA A 143 -8.31 -6.25 12.82
CA ALA A 143 -7.78 -7.51 13.31
C ALA A 143 -8.74 -8.71 13.06
N GLN A 144 -10.04 -8.50 13.10
CA GLN A 144 -11.04 -9.52 12.77
C GLN A 144 -11.08 -9.80 11.26
N LYS A 145 -11.13 -8.76 10.42
CA LYS A 145 -11.17 -8.88 8.96
C LYS A 145 -9.90 -9.56 8.40
N THR A 146 -8.74 -9.32 9.01
CA THR A 146 -7.46 -9.92 8.58
C THR A 146 -7.23 -11.36 9.05
N LYS A 147 -8.13 -11.93 9.86
CA LYS A 147 -8.03 -13.34 10.27
C LYS A 147 -7.98 -14.25 9.04
N GLY A 148 -6.97 -15.14 9.00
CA GLY A 148 -6.75 -16.07 7.89
C GLY A 148 -5.91 -15.49 6.74
N TYR A 149 -5.76 -14.17 6.62
CA TYR A 149 -5.02 -13.52 5.55
C TYR A 149 -3.62 -13.00 5.94
N LYS A 150 -3.31 -12.96 7.24
CA LYS A 150 -2.03 -12.40 7.77
C LYS A 150 -0.80 -13.02 7.13
N LEU A 151 -0.75 -14.37 7.08
CA LEU A 151 0.37 -15.08 6.47
C LEU A 151 0.51 -14.77 4.98
N GLN A 152 -0.61 -14.63 4.28
CA GLN A 152 -0.60 -14.32 2.85
C GLN A 152 -0.12 -12.88 2.58
N MET A 153 -0.53 -11.92 3.42
CA MET A 153 -0.03 -10.54 3.36
C MET A 153 1.48 -10.48 3.67
N TRP A 154 1.91 -11.21 4.71
CA TRP A 154 3.32 -11.31 5.05
C TRP A 154 4.14 -11.95 3.93
N LEU A 155 3.66 -13.07 3.36
CA LEU A 155 4.30 -13.72 2.23
C LEU A 155 4.37 -12.81 0.99
N ALA A 156 3.34 -11.99 0.74
CA ALA A 156 3.37 -11.03 -0.34
C ALA A 156 4.52 -10.04 -0.16
N ASP A 157 4.61 -9.38 1.00
CA ASP A 157 5.70 -8.43 1.27
C ASP A 157 7.07 -9.15 1.26
N PHE A 158 7.16 -10.34 1.83
CA PHE A 158 8.39 -11.11 1.90
C PHE A 158 8.90 -11.49 0.51
N VAL A 159 8.03 -12.00 -0.38
CA VAL A 159 8.40 -12.33 -1.76
C VAL A 159 8.90 -11.09 -2.50
N TYR A 160 8.22 -9.95 -2.34
CA TYR A 160 8.68 -8.70 -2.94
C TYR A 160 10.08 -8.30 -2.45
N ILE A 161 10.31 -8.34 -1.14
CA ILE A 161 11.60 -8.00 -0.53
C ILE A 161 12.70 -8.96 -1.02
N ILE A 162 12.43 -10.26 -1.03
CA ILE A 162 13.40 -11.27 -1.48
C ILE A 162 13.77 -11.07 -2.96
N VAL A 163 12.80 -10.82 -3.83
CA VAL A 163 13.08 -10.55 -5.24
C VAL A 163 13.97 -9.32 -5.41
N CYS A 164 13.61 -8.21 -4.73
CA CYS A 164 14.42 -6.99 -4.78
C CYS A 164 15.84 -7.23 -4.22
N PHE A 165 15.96 -7.98 -3.12
CA PHE A 165 17.24 -8.31 -2.50
C PHE A 165 18.12 -9.16 -3.41
N VAL A 166 17.57 -10.22 -4.00
CA VAL A 166 18.31 -11.12 -4.90
C VAL A 166 18.79 -10.37 -6.14
N VAL A 167 17.93 -9.58 -6.78
CA VAL A 167 18.31 -8.78 -7.93
C VAL A 167 19.40 -7.76 -7.56
N GLY A 168 19.23 -7.06 -6.45
CA GLY A 168 20.23 -6.11 -5.96
C GLY A 168 21.57 -6.77 -5.63
N LEU A 169 21.54 -7.96 -5.01
CA LEU A 169 22.74 -8.74 -4.69
C LEU A 169 23.47 -9.17 -5.96
N VAL A 170 22.74 -9.72 -6.93
CA VAL A 170 23.34 -10.16 -8.21
C VAL A 170 23.97 -8.98 -8.94
N LEU A 171 23.27 -7.86 -9.07
CA LEU A 171 23.82 -6.66 -9.70
C LEU A 171 25.02 -6.10 -8.93
N GLY A 172 24.97 -6.13 -7.60
CA GLY A 172 26.08 -5.72 -6.74
C GLY A 172 27.32 -6.60 -6.92
N LEU A 173 27.17 -7.92 -7.00
CA LEU A 173 28.28 -8.83 -7.28
C LEU A 173 28.85 -8.64 -8.69
N LEU A 174 27.99 -8.43 -9.68
CA LEU A 174 28.42 -8.16 -11.07
C LEU A 174 29.16 -6.82 -11.20
N SER A 175 28.85 -5.86 -10.35
CA SER A 175 29.57 -4.56 -10.34
C SER A 175 31.03 -4.66 -9.89
N ALA A 176 31.43 -5.77 -9.26
CA ALA A 176 32.81 -6.03 -8.87
C ALA A 176 33.69 -6.55 -10.04
N ILE A 177 33.12 -6.85 -11.21
CA ILE A 177 33.86 -7.36 -12.38
C ILE A 177 34.67 -6.22 -13.02
N PRO A 178 35.99 -6.37 -13.23
CA PRO A 178 36.79 -5.36 -13.91
C PRO A 178 36.21 -5.03 -15.30
N TYR A 179 36.30 -3.75 -15.71
CA TYR A 179 35.80 -3.19 -16.99
C TYR A 179 34.27 -3.19 -17.17
N LEU A 180 33.55 -4.25 -16.79
CA LEU A 180 32.08 -4.34 -16.87
C LEU A 180 31.37 -3.81 -15.61
N GLY A 181 32.11 -3.67 -14.50
CA GLY A 181 31.57 -3.27 -13.21
C GLY A 181 30.87 -1.90 -13.22
N ILE A 182 31.41 -0.94 -13.99
CA ILE A 182 30.80 0.39 -14.13
C ILE A 182 29.40 0.28 -14.74
N LEU A 183 29.22 -0.56 -15.76
CA LEU A 183 27.91 -0.77 -16.40
C LEU A 183 26.91 -1.37 -15.41
N PHE A 184 27.33 -2.42 -14.67
CA PHE A 184 26.45 -3.05 -13.68
C PHE A 184 26.17 -2.13 -12.48
N ALA A 185 27.11 -1.29 -12.07
CA ALA A 185 26.88 -0.28 -11.04
C ALA A 185 25.83 0.76 -11.46
N LEU A 186 25.88 1.19 -12.73
CA LEU A 186 24.83 2.08 -13.29
C LEU A 186 23.46 1.38 -13.33
N VAL A 187 23.41 0.12 -13.75
CA VAL A 187 22.16 -0.65 -13.75
C VAL A 187 21.64 -0.85 -12.33
N LEU A 188 22.51 -1.13 -11.35
CA LEU A 188 22.15 -1.21 -9.95
C LEU A 188 21.59 0.11 -9.43
N PHE A 189 22.22 1.22 -9.76
CA PHE A 189 21.74 2.56 -9.38
C PHE A 189 20.35 2.84 -9.94
N VAL A 190 20.12 2.56 -11.23
CA VAL A 190 18.80 2.71 -11.86
C VAL A 190 17.78 1.76 -11.22
N PHE A 191 18.17 0.53 -10.90
CA PHE A 191 17.31 -0.43 -10.20
C PHE A 191 16.91 0.07 -8.81
N ILE A 192 17.84 0.62 -8.02
CA ILE A 192 17.54 1.19 -6.69
C ILE A 192 16.55 2.36 -6.83
N LEU A 193 16.75 3.25 -7.81
CA LEU A 193 15.82 4.35 -8.08
C LEU A 193 14.44 3.83 -8.50
N ALA A 194 14.38 2.79 -9.33
CA ALA A 194 13.12 2.18 -9.76
C ALA A 194 12.39 1.53 -8.57
N VAL A 195 13.10 0.81 -7.70
CA VAL A 195 12.51 0.22 -6.47
C VAL A 195 12.03 1.31 -5.52
N ALA A 196 12.78 2.40 -5.35
CA ALA A 196 12.36 3.50 -4.50
C ALA A 196 11.11 4.22 -5.04
N ALA A 197 11.04 4.42 -6.36
CA ALA A 197 9.94 5.15 -7.00
C ALA A 197 8.68 4.30 -7.20
N LEU A 198 8.83 3.03 -7.61
CA LEU A 198 7.72 2.15 -7.98
C LEU A 198 7.33 1.17 -6.88
N GLY A 199 8.23 0.90 -5.92
CA GLY A 199 8.02 -0.09 -4.87
C GLY A 199 6.84 0.26 -3.97
N SER A 200 6.75 1.50 -3.53
CA SER A 200 5.64 2.00 -2.72
C SER A 200 4.30 1.90 -3.45
N LEU A 201 4.28 2.20 -4.75
CA LEU A 201 3.12 2.07 -5.61
C LEU A 201 2.68 0.61 -5.75
N PHE A 202 3.61 -0.29 -6.03
CA PHE A 202 3.30 -1.72 -6.18
C PHE A 202 2.77 -2.32 -4.88
N VAL A 203 3.46 -2.08 -3.76
CA VAL A 203 3.03 -2.54 -2.43
C VAL A 203 1.66 -1.96 -2.06
N GLY A 204 1.41 -0.68 -2.35
CA GLY A 204 0.12 -0.04 -2.10
C GLY A 204 -1.02 -0.65 -2.92
N LEU A 205 -0.79 -0.99 -4.20
CA LEU A 205 -1.77 -1.68 -5.03
C LEU A 205 -2.02 -3.12 -4.57
N VAL A 206 -1.00 -3.82 -4.10
CA VAL A 206 -1.15 -5.16 -3.49
C VAL A 206 -2.00 -5.08 -2.21
N GLN A 207 -1.79 -4.07 -1.38
CA GLN A 207 -2.61 -3.84 -0.19
C GLN A 207 -4.06 -3.53 -0.54
N ALA A 208 -4.30 -2.68 -1.53
CA ALA A 208 -5.64 -2.40 -2.03
C ALA A 208 -6.33 -3.66 -2.56
N ALA A 209 -5.60 -4.54 -3.25
CA ALA A 209 -6.11 -5.83 -3.72
C ALA A 209 -6.50 -6.75 -2.56
N PHE A 210 -5.71 -6.81 -1.48
CA PHE A 210 -6.08 -7.55 -0.26
C PHE A 210 -7.32 -6.97 0.41
N TYR A 211 -7.43 -5.64 0.49
CA TYR A 211 -8.60 -4.99 1.06
C TYR A 211 -9.89 -5.40 0.31
N GLU A 212 -9.85 -5.37 -1.01
CA GLU A 212 -11.00 -5.77 -1.86
C GLU A 212 -11.31 -7.27 -1.73
N GLU A 213 -10.29 -8.13 -1.67
CA GLU A 213 -10.48 -9.58 -1.50
C GLU A 213 -11.12 -9.91 -0.15
N ILE A 214 -10.65 -9.28 0.93
CA ILE A 214 -11.15 -9.50 2.30
C ILE A 214 -12.58 -9.00 2.47
N ASN A 215 -12.93 -7.88 1.84
CA ASN A 215 -14.30 -7.35 1.93
C ASN A 215 -15.27 -7.98 0.91
N GLY A 216 -14.84 -8.97 0.13
CA GLY A 216 -15.66 -9.61 -0.89
C GLY A 216 -16.05 -8.70 -2.06
N THR A 217 -15.38 -7.54 -2.17
CA THR A 217 -15.60 -6.55 -3.24
C THR A 217 -14.55 -6.69 -4.36
N ALA A 218 -13.82 -7.82 -4.38
CA ALA A 218 -12.75 -8.05 -5.33
C ALA A 218 -13.22 -7.81 -6.78
N VAL A 219 -12.66 -6.78 -7.38
CA VAL A 219 -12.92 -6.44 -8.77
C VAL A 219 -12.28 -7.50 -9.65
N SER A 220 -13.08 -8.33 -10.31
CA SER A 220 -12.60 -9.21 -11.36
C SER A 220 -12.59 -8.45 -12.69
N PHE A 221 -11.59 -8.73 -13.51
CA PHE A 221 -11.51 -8.20 -14.86
C PHE A 221 -11.68 -9.34 -15.87
N CYS A 222 -12.44 -9.11 -16.93
CA CYS A 222 -12.58 -10.07 -17.99
C CYS A 222 -11.20 -10.38 -18.60
N SER A 223 -10.84 -11.67 -18.67
CA SER A 223 -9.57 -12.11 -19.23
C SER A 223 -9.44 -11.82 -20.72
N ASN A 224 -10.57 -11.62 -21.41
CA ASN A 224 -10.61 -11.38 -22.85
C ASN A 224 -10.61 -9.89 -23.24
N CYS A 225 -11.42 -9.06 -22.59
CA CYS A 225 -11.59 -7.64 -22.97
C CYS A 225 -11.11 -6.65 -21.90
N GLY A 226 -10.68 -7.14 -20.73
CA GLY A 226 -10.20 -6.28 -19.64
C GLY A 226 -11.29 -5.42 -18.96
N SER A 227 -12.57 -5.61 -19.30
CA SER A 227 -13.65 -4.86 -18.65
C SER A 227 -13.82 -5.30 -17.19
N LYS A 228 -14.19 -4.34 -16.35
CA LYS A 228 -14.49 -4.55 -14.93
C LYS A 228 -15.75 -5.42 -14.80
N LEU A 229 -15.63 -6.50 -14.01
CA LEU A 229 -16.74 -7.40 -13.71
C LEU A 229 -17.14 -7.20 -12.26
N THR A 230 -18.43 -7.04 -12.00
CA THR A 230 -18.98 -7.12 -10.64
C THR A 230 -19.00 -8.58 -10.18
N SER A 231 -18.61 -8.84 -8.97
CA SER A 231 -18.54 -10.17 -8.35
C SER A 231 -19.91 -10.86 -8.45
N ALA A 232 -20.07 -11.79 -9.36
CA ALA A 232 -21.17 -12.75 -9.54
C ALA A 232 -21.67 -12.89 -11.00
N VAL A 233 -20.86 -12.49 -11.98
CA VAL A 233 -21.29 -12.58 -13.39
C VAL A 233 -20.60 -13.76 -14.05
N ASN A 234 -21.37 -14.77 -14.47
CA ASN A 234 -20.83 -15.92 -15.18
C ASN A 234 -20.42 -15.61 -16.63
N VAL A 235 -20.89 -14.48 -17.15
CA VAL A 235 -20.65 -14.04 -18.52
C VAL A 235 -20.29 -12.56 -18.52
N CYS A 236 -19.25 -12.17 -19.24
CA CYS A 236 -18.84 -10.77 -19.33
C CYS A 236 -19.89 -9.93 -20.04
N PRO A 237 -20.44 -8.86 -19.42
CA PRO A 237 -21.48 -8.03 -20.04
C PRO A 237 -20.97 -7.23 -21.25
N ASN A 238 -19.65 -7.06 -21.38
CA ASN A 238 -19.06 -6.27 -22.46
C ASN A 238 -18.65 -7.10 -23.69
N CYS A 239 -18.20 -8.34 -23.52
CA CYS A 239 -17.72 -9.16 -24.63
C CYS A 239 -18.43 -10.51 -24.76
N GLY A 240 -19.39 -10.84 -23.90
CA GLY A 240 -20.19 -12.06 -23.96
C GLY A 240 -19.45 -13.37 -23.65
N LYS A 241 -18.16 -13.33 -23.27
CA LYS A 241 -17.40 -14.55 -22.96
C LYS A 241 -17.64 -15.01 -21.52
N PRO A 242 -17.65 -16.35 -21.27
CA PRO A 242 -17.77 -16.90 -19.93
C PRO A 242 -16.55 -16.47 -19.08
N VAL A 243 -16.83 -16.05 -17.85
CA VAL A 243 -15.82 -15.65 -16.87
C VAL A 243 -15.54 -16.87 -16.00
N LYS A 244 -14.30 -17.35 -16.05
CA LYS A 244 -13.80 -18.42 -15.17
C LYS A 244 -13.17 -17.83 -13.92
#